data_9e0240188998f4a11d337ad941217882
#
_entry.id   9e0240188998f4a11d337ad941217882
#
_cell.length_a   1.000
_cell.length_b   1.000
_cell.length_c   1.000
_cell.angle_alpha   90.00
_cell.angle_beta   90.00
_cell.angle_gamma   90.00
#
_symmetry.space_group_name_H-M   'P 1'
#
loop_
_entity.id
_entity.type
_entity.pdbx_description
1 polymer ?
#
loop_
_entity_poly.entity_id
_entity_poly.type
_entity_poly.pdbx_seq_one_letter_code
_entity_poly.pdbx_strand_id
1 'polypeptide(L)'
;MDIEKRIPELEKISVVNEFPDVFPDELPGLPPDREIEFSIDLIPGAEPVSKAPYRMAPVEMKELAKQLQELLDKGVIRPSVSPWGAPVLFVKKKDGSMRLCIDYRELNKLTIKNKYPLPRIDDLFDQLKGACCFSKIDLRSGYHQLKIKPEDIPKTAFRTRYGHYEFLVMSFGLTNAPIAFMDLMNRVYKEYLDKFVIVFIDDILIYSKTPEDHATHLRIAL
;
A
#
# COMPACT_ATOMS: atom_id res chain seq x y z
N MET A 1 -20.26 0.94 -25.29
CA MET A 1 -18.96 1.06 -26.00
C MET A 1 -17.88 0.86 -24.97
N ASP A 2 -17.46 -0.39 -24.77
CA ASP A 2 -16.37 -0.72 -23.87
C ASP A 2 -15.07 -0.31 -24.55
N ILE A 3 -14.51 0.80 -24.11
CA ILE A 3 -13.13 1.16 -24.45
C ILE A 3 -12.25 0.27 -23.58
N GLU A 4 -11.90 -0.91 -24.10
CA GLU A 4 -10.73 -1.64 -23.59
C GLU A 4 -9.53 -0.71 -23.73
N LYS A 5 -9.20 -0.02 -22.66
CA LYS A 5 -7.92 0.69 -22.55
C LYS A 5 -6.83 -0.39 -22.54
N ARG A 6 -6.27 -0.69 -23.72
CA ARG A 6 -4.98 -1.40 -23.79
C ARG A 6 -3.99 -0.55 -23.00
N ILE A 7 -3.55 -1.08 -21.87
CA ILE A 7 -2.42 -0.49 -21.14
C ILE A 7 -1.23 -0.60 -22.09
N PRO A 8 -0.63 0.50 -22.55
CA PRO A 8 0.53 0.43 -23.42
C PRO A 8 1.65 -0.31 -22.68
N GLU A 9 2.41 -1.14 -23.41
CA GLU A 9 3.60 -1.78 -22.88
C GLU A 9 4.55 -0.68 -22.38
N LEU A 10 5.14 -0.85 -21.18
CA LEU A 10 6.01 0.15 -20.55
C LEU A 10 7.10 0.66 -21.49
N GLU A 11 7.65 -0.23 -22.32
CA GLU A 11 8.67 0.08 -23.32
C GLU A 11 8.21 1.10 -24.40
N LYS A 12 6.90 1.28 -24.56
CA LYS A 12 6.32 2.19 -25.55
C LYS A 12 5.90 3.54 -24.95
N ILE A 13 6.02 3.70 -23.64
CA ILE A 13 5.68 4.96 -22.97
C ILE A 13 6.92 5.85 -22.95
N SER A 14 6.81 7.00 -23.60
CA SER A 14 7.88 8.01 -23.61
C SER A 14 8.30 8.38 -22.19
N VAL A 15 9.60 8.54 -21.97
CA VAL A 15 10.27 8.77 -20.68
C VAL A 15 10.30 7.52 -19.78
N VAL A 16 9.17 6.82 -19.59
CA VAL A 16 9.11 5.62 -18.73
C VAL A 16 10.07 4.52 -19.20
N ASN A 17 10.23 4.36 -20.52
CA ASN A 17 11.18 3.41 -21.12
C ASN A 17 12.66 3.72 -20.84
N GLU A 18 12.97 4.91 -20.34
CA GLU A 18 14.33 5.31 -19.92
C GLU A 18 14.68 4.74 -18.53
N PHE A 19 13.68 4.27 -17.76
CA PHE A 19 13.80 3.84 -16.36
C PHE A 19 13.28 2.40 -16.12
N PRO A 20 13.84 1.39 -16.78
CA PRO A 20 13.37 0.01 -16.64
C PRO A 20 13.58 -0.55 -15.21
N ASP A 21 14.56 -0.03 -14.47
CA ASP A 21 14.87 -0.40 -13.10
C ASP A 21 13.84 0.09 -12.07
N VAL A 22 13.09 1.16 -12.40
CA VAL A 22 11.99 1.68 -11.55
C VAL A 22 10.73 0.82 -11.66
N PHE A 23 10.59 0.02 -12.73
CA PHE A 23 9.41 -0.80 -13.00
C PHE A 23 9.74 -2.31 -13.04
N PRO A 24 10.30 -2.89 -11.95
CA PRO A 24 10.64 -4.31 -11.92
C PRO A 24 9.37 -5.17 -11.97
N ASP A 25 9.49 -6.36 -12.59
CA ASP A 25 8.40 -7.34 -12.62
C ASP A 25 8.04 -7.86 -11.23
N GLU A 26 9.04 -8.00 -10.36
CA GLU A 26 8.87 -8.40 -8.97
C GLU A 26 9.71 -7.54 -8.02
N LEU A 27 9.15 -7.25 -6.85
CA LEU A 27 9.90 -6.54 -5.79
C LEU A 27 10.79 -7.52 -5.03
N PRO A 28 12.04 -7.15 -4.72
CA PRO A 28 12.99 -8.00 -4.01
C PRO A 28 12.70 -8.05 -2.51
N GLY A 29 11.70 -8.85 -2.08
CA GLY A 29 11.50 -9.16 -0.68
C GLY A 29 11.17 -7.97 0.24
N LEU A 30 11.83 -7.91 1.41
CA LEU A 30 11.62 -6.84 2.39
C LEU A 30 12.18 -5.49 1.92
N PRO A 31 11.49 -4.37 2.25
CA PRO A 31 12.00 -3.04 1.96
C PRO A 31 13.29 -2.74 2.73
N PRO A 32 14.13 -1.82 2.22
CA PRO A 32 15.30 -1.34 2.95
C PRO A 32 14.91 -0.68 4.28
N ASP A 33 15.87 -0.58 5.20
CA ASP A 33 15.69 0.20 6.42
C ASP A 33 15.52 1.67 6.07
N ARG A 34 14.52 2.30 6.68
CA ARG A 34 14.20 3.71 6.50
C ARG A 34 14.26 4.41 7.86
N GLU A 35 14.38 5.74 7.84
CA GLU A 35 14.34 6.56 9.07
C GLU A 35 12.99 6.49 9.80
N ILE A 36 11.94 6.12 9.09
CA ILE A 36 10.60 5.98 9.65
C ILE A 36 10.13 4.52 9.56
N GLU A 37 9.55 4.06 10.65
CA GLU A 37 8.88 2.77 10.75
C GLU A 37 7.40 2.99 11.09
N PHE A 38 6.56 2.07 10.70
CA PHE A 38 5.13 2.13 11.02
C PHE A 38 4.87 1.70 12.46
N SER A 39 4.17 2.54 13.23
CA SER A 39 3.75 2.25 14.60
C SER A 39 2.25 2.00 14.70
N ILE A 40 1.85 1.16 15.66
CA ILE A 40 0.46 0.87 16.01
C ILE A 40 0.26 1.24 17.49
N ASP A 41 -0.10 2.50 17.71
CA ASP A 41 -0.35 3.00 19.07
C ASP A 41 -1.76 2.63 19.51
N LEU A 42 -1.88 1.97 20.64
CA LEU A 42 -3.15 1.52 21.19
C LEU A 42 -3.66 2.47 22.28
N ILE A 43 -4.99 2.53 22.44
CA ILE A 43 -5.62 3.22 23.56
C ILE A 43 -5.15 2.59 24.89
N PRO A 44 -4.98 3.36 25.98
CA PRO A 44 -4.57 2.83 27.25
C PRO A 44 -5.51 1.71 27.75
N GLY A 45 -4.92 0.60 28.23
CA GLY A 45 -5.67 -0.55 28.72
C GLY A 45 -6.21 -1.47 27.61
N ALA A 46 -5.80 -1.29 26.35
CA ALA A 46 -6.19 -2.20 25.29
C ALA A 46 -5.60 -3.59 25.49
N GLU A 47 -6.45 -4.62 25.44
CA GLU A 47 -6.06 -6.02 25.52
C GLU A 47 -6.03 -6.65 24.13
N PRO A 48 -5.17 -7.67 23.91
CA PRO A 48 -5.13 -8.42 22.66
C PRO A 48 -6.48 -9.03 22.29
N VAL A 49 -6.88 -8.85 21.03
CA VAL A 49 -8.10 -9.44 20.48
C VAL A 49 -7.74 -10.50 19.46
N SER A 50 -8.32 -11.69 19.61
CA SER A 50 -8.18 -12.79 18.66
C SER A 50 -9.56 -13.32 18.27
N LYS A 51 -9.84 -13.39 16.97
CA LYS A 51 -11.08 -13.93 16.40
C LYS A 51 -10.84 -15.26 15.69
N ALA A 52 -11.85 -16.11 15.69
CA ALA A 52 -11.83 -17.34 14.92
C ALA A 52 -11.76 -17.03 13.42
N PRO A 53 -11.03 -17.82 12.61
CA PRO A 53 -11.03 -17.69 11.16
C PRO A 53 -12.43 -17.81 10.57
N TYR A 54 -12.70 -17.04 9.52
CA TYR A 54 -13.95 -17.19 8.76
C TYR A 54 -13.98 -18.52 7.99
N ARG A 55 -15.20 -19.04 7.79
CA ARG A 55 -15.42 -20.20 6.94
C ARG A 55 -15.15 -19.80 5.47
N MET A 56 -14.36 -20.62 4.79
CA MET A 56 -13.96 -20.39 3.40
C MET A 56 -14.41 -21.56 2.52
N ALA A 57 -14.78 -21.27 1.29
CA ALA A 57 -15.05 -22.26 0.26
C ALA A 57 -13.74 -22.97 -0.18
N PRO A 58 -13.81 -24.18 -0.74
CA PRO A 58 -12.61 -24.91 -1.19
C PRO A 58 -11.75 -24.12 -2.19
N VAL A 59 -12.35 -23.31 -3.05
CA VAL A 59 -11.63 -22.44 -4.00
C VAL A 59 -10.85 -21.34 -3.27
N GLU A 60 -11.50 -20.71 -2.28
CA GLU A 60 -10.85 -19.69 -1.45
C GLU A 60 -9.70 -20.28 -0.64
N MET A 61 -9.84 -21.52 -0.15
CA MET A 61 -8.79 -22.22 0.59
C MET A 61 -7.55 -22.48 -0.28
N LYS A 62 -7.71 -22.87 -1.54
CA LYS A 62 -6.59 -23.04 -2.48
C LYS A 62 -5.87 -21.72 -2.74
N GLU A 63 -6.65 -20.67 -2.96
CA GLU A 63 -6.11 -19.34 -3.20
C GLU A 63 -5.40 -18.79 -1.95
N LEU A 64 -5.93 -19.07 -0.74
CA LEU A 64 -5.29 -18.71 0.51
C LEU A 64 -3.92 -19.36 0.66
N ALA A 65 -3.81 -20.68 0.39
CA ALA A 65 -2.55 -21.40 0.48
C ALA A 65 -1.50 -20.78 -0.48
N LYS A 66 -1.92 -20.45 -1.71
CA LYS A 66 -1.05 -19.82 -2.71
C LYS A 66 -0.57 -18.45 -2.25
N GLN A 67 -1.48 -17.54 -1.89
CA GLN A 67 -1.12 -16.18 -1.49
C GLN A 67 -0.33 -16.14 -0.17
N LEU A 68 -0.59 -17.06 0.77
CA LEU A 68 0.23 -17.20 1.98
C LEU A 68 1.67 -17.61 1.64
N GLN A 69 1.84 -18.57 0.73
CA GLN A 69 3.18 -18.99 0.31
C GLN A 69 3.93 -17.85 -0.37
N GLU A 70 3.28 -17.10 -1.26
CA GLU A 70 3.86 -15.91 -1.91
C GLU A 70 4.32 -14.85 -0.88
N LEU A 71 3.54 -14.62 0.17
CA LEU A 71 3.91 -13.67 1.23
C LEU A 71 5.07 -14.19 2.10
N LEU A 72 5.12 -15.50 2.37
CA LEU A 72 6.23 -16.15 3.09
C LEU A 72 7.52 -16.11 2.26
N ASP A 73 7.46 -16.43 0.96
CA ASP A 73 8.61 -16.44 0.05
C ASP A 73 9.20 -15.03 -0.10
N LYS A 74 8.35 -14.01 -0.09
CA LYS A 74 8.78 -12.59 -0.05
C LYS A 74 9.30 -12.14 1.32
N GLY A 75 9.16 -12.96 2.36
CA GLY A 75 9.59 -12.63 3.71
C GLY A 75 8.82 -11.51 4.39
N VAL A 76 7.67 -11.08 3.84
CA VAL A 76 6.86 -9.98 4.39
C VAL A 76 5.98 -10.40 5.56
N ILE A 77 5.77 -11.71 5.73
CA ILE A 77 5.14 -12.32 6.90
C ILE A 77 6.04 -13.40 7.50
N ARG A 78 5.78 -13.73 8.78
CA ARG A 78 6.42 -14.86 9.46
C ARG A 78 5.42 -15.60 10.36
N PRO A 79 5.69 -16.86 10.78
CA PRO A 79 4.90 -17.53 11.81
C PRO A 79 4.85 -16.71 13.11
N SER A 80 3.71 -16.74 13.79
CA SER A 80 3.45 -15.95 14.99
C SER A 80 2.97 -16.81 16.16
N VAL A 81 3.33 -16.38 17.37
CA VAL A 81 2.77 -16.87 18.64
C VAL A 81 2.03 -15.77 19.39
N SER A 82 1.71 -14.67 18.70
CA SER A 82 1.07 -13.51 19.27
C SER A 82 -0.30 -13.83 19.89
N PRO A 83 -0.69 -13.17 20.99
CA PRO A 83 -2.05 -13.26 21.53
C PRO A 83 -3.09 -12.56 20.61
N TRP A 84 -2.66 -11.70 19.68
CA TRP A 84 -3.51 -11.09 18.67
C TRP A 84 -3.85 -12.09 17.56
N GLY A 85 -4.97 -11.89 16.88
CA GLY A 85 -5.33 -12.79 15.78
C GLY A 85 -6.54 -12.25 14.99
N ALA A 86 -6.27 -11.54 13.89
CA ALA A 86 -7.31 -11.10 12.97
C ALA A 86 -7.72 -12.25 12.04
N PRO A 87 -9.01 -12.39 11.68
CA PRO A 87 -9.43 -13.35 10.66
C PRO A 87 -9.07 -12.82 9.26
N VAL A 88 -9.01 -13.73 8.29
CA VAL A 88 -8.76 -13.41 6.89
C VAL A 88 -10.02 -13.59 6.05
N LEU A 89 -10.16 -12.82 4.99
CA LEU A 89 -11.25 -12.90 4.02
C LEU A 89 -10.75 -12.59 2.61
N PHE A 90 -11.54 -12.94 1.61
CA PHE A 90 -11.26 -12.60 0.23
C PHE A 90 -12.19 -11.52 -0.30
N VAL A 91 -11.63 -10.61 -1.09
CA VAL A 91 -12.38 -9.62 -1.85
C VAL A 91 -12.15 -9.88 -3.34
N LYS A 92 -13.23 -10.01 -4.10
CA LYS A 92 -13.16 -10.14 -5.56
C LYS A 92 -12.84 -8.79 -6.17
N LYS A 93 -11.81 -8.76 -7.03
CA LYS A 93 -11.50 -7.62 -7.88
C LYS A 93 -12.43 -7.57 -9.09
N LYS A 94 -12.42 -6.46 -9.83
CA LYS A 94 -13.19 -6.29 -11.07
C LYS A 94 -12.82 -7.31 -12.15
N ASP A 95 -11.58 -7.75 -12.19
CA ASP A 95 -11.05 -8.78 -13.10
C ASP A 95 -11.40 -10.22 -12.68
N GLY A 96 -12.15 -10.40 -11.58
CA GLY A 96 -12.53 -11.71 -11.04
C GLY A 96 -11.47 -12.36 -10.15
N SER A 97 -10.26 -11.84 -10.06
CA SER A 97 -9.23 -12.33 -9.14
C SER A 97 -9.61 -12.07 -7.69
N MET A 98 -9.05 -12.87 -6.78
CA MET A 98 -9.29 -12.76 -5.34
C MET A 98 -8.10 -12.11 -4.65
N ARG A 99 -8.36 -11.08 -3.85
CA ARG A 99 -7.37 -10.45 -2.98
C ARG A 99 -7.56 -10.91 -1.55
N LEU A 100 -6.52 -11.46 -0.95
CA LEU A 100 -6.46 -11.74 0.48
C LEU A 100 -6.50 -10.43 1.26
N CYS A 101 -7.41 -10.34 2.23
CA CYS A 101 -7.56 -9.20 3.12
C CYS A 101 -7.55 -9.69 4.57
N ILE A 102 -6.86 -8.95 5.44
CA ILE A 102 -6.87 -9.20 6.87
C ILE A 102 -7.91 -8.29 7.52
N ASP A 103 -8.78 -8.85 8.31
CA ASP A 103 -9.84 -8.08 8.99
C ASP A 103 -9.32 -7.44 10.28
N TYR A 104 -8.67 -6.31 10.15
CA TYR A 104 -8.16 -5.54 11.28
C TYR A 104 -9.19 -4.66 11.98
N ARG A 105 -10.49 -4.79 11.73
CA ARG A 105 -11.52 -3.91 12.32
C ARG A 105 -11.45 -3.85 13.84
N GLU A 106 -11.17 -4.97 14.51
CA GLU A 106 -11.05 -4.97 15.97
C GLU A 106 -9.77 -4.28 16.45
N LEU A 107 -8.64 -4.54 15.82
CA LEU A 107 -7.40 -3.82 16.09
C LEU A 107 -7.58 -2.31 15.83
N ASN A 108 -8.21 -1.94 14.74
CA ASN A 108 -8.46 -0.56 14.34
C ASN A 108 -9.34 0.21 15.35
N LYS A 109 -10.26 -0.48 16.04
CA LYS A 109 -11.06 0.12 17.13
C LYS A 109 -10.20 0.51 18.34
N LEU A 110 -9.15 -0.27 18.60
CA LEU A 110 -8.22 -0.07 19.71
C LEU A 110 -7.04 0.83 19.34
N THR A 111 -6.83 1.10 18.04
CA THR A 111 -5.72 1.93 17.56
C THR A 111 -6.07 3.42 17.66
N ILE A 112 -5.14 4.20 18.21
CA ILE A 112 -5.22 5.66 18.23
C ILE A 112 -5.10 6.16 16.79
N LYS A 113 -6.15 6.84 16.32
CA LYS A 113 -6.19 7.36 14.95
C LYS A 113 -5.27 8.57 14.81
N ASN A 114 -4.40 8.54 13.84
CA ASN A 114 -3.57 9.67 13.48
C ASN A 114 -4.46 10.83 12.96
N LYS A 115 -4.10 12.06 13.32
CA LYS A 115 -4.78 13.29 12.90
C LYS A 115 -4.00 14.05 11.83
N TYR A 116 -3.22 13.35 11.03
CA TYR A 116 -2.50 13.95 9.91
C TYR A 116 -3.48 14.68 8.97
N PRO A 117 -3.20 15.93 8.59
CA PRO A 117 -4.11 16.69 7.75
C PRO A 117 -4.13 16.09 6.33
N LEU A 118 -5.26 15.49 5.97
CA LEU A 118 -5.49 15.11 4.57
C LEU A 118 -5.73 16.38 3.75
N PRO A 119 -5.12 16.49 2.56
CA PRO A 119 -5.39 17.62 1.67
C PRO A 119 -6.88 17.62 1.27
N ARG A 120 -7.47 18.79 1.17
CA ARG A 120 -8.85 18.93 0.73
C ARG A 120 -8.92 18.72 -0.78
N ILE A 121 -9.98 18.09 -1.23
CA ILE A 121 -10.18 17.82 -2.66
C ILE A 121 -10.16 19.15 -3.48
N ASP A 122 -10.77 20.21 -2.95
CA ASP A 122 -10.80 21.52 -3.59
C ASP A 122 -9.39 22.11 -3.75
N ASP A 123 -8.53 21.98 -2.74
CA ASP A 123 -7.14 22.45 -2.78
C ASP A 123 -6.33 21.68 -3.84
N LEU A 124 -6.59 20.36 -4.00
CA LEU A 124 -5.95 19.55 -5.05
C LEU A 124 -6.39 19.97 -6.45
N PHE A 125 -7.68 20.28 -6.65
CA PHE A 125 -8.16 20.78 -7.94
C PHE A 125 -7.60 22.16 -8.28
N ASP A 126 -7.44 23.04 -7.30
CA ASP A 126 -6.82 24.35 -7.51
C ASP A 126 -5.36 24.23 -7.95
N GLN A 127 -4.60 23.29 -7.39
CA GLN A 127 -3.23 22.98 -7.82
C GLN A 127 -3.16 22.53 -9.29
N LEU A 128 -4.14 21.77 -9.76
CA LEU A 128 -4.20 21.27 -11.14
C LEU A 128 -4.63 22.33 -12.17
N LYS A 129 -4.99 23.52 -11.74
CA LYS A 129 -5.48 24.57 -12.63
C LYS A 129 -4.48 24.94 -13.73
N GLY A 130 -4.90 24.78 -14.98
CA GLY A 130 -4.07 25.05 -16.17
C GLY A 130 -3.12 23.92 -16.54
N ALA A 131 -3.13 22.79 -15.86
CA ALA A 131 -2.41 21.59 -16.28
C ALA A 131 -3.16 20.90 -17.43
N CYS A 132 -2.40 20.41 -18.41
CA CYS A 132 -2.91 19.70 -19.59
C CYS A 132 -2.35 18.27 -19.72
N CYS A 133 -1.23 17.97 -19.04
CA CYS A 133 -0.57 16.68 -19.09
C CYS A 133 -0.54 16.07 -17.70
N PHE A 134 -0.86 14.77 -17.60
CA PHE A 134 -0.98 14.06 -16.33
C PHE A 134 -0.38 12.67 -16.45
N SER A 135 0.40 12.25 -15.43
CA SER A 135 0.83 10.87 -15.25
C SER A 135 0.51 10.42 -13.83
N LYS A 136 -0.22 9.31 -13.71
CA LYS A 136 -0.47 8.66 -12.45
C LYS A 136 0.52 7.53 -12.26
N ILE A 137 1.24 7.54 -11.14
CA ILE A 137 2.13 6.46 -10.72
C ILE A 137 1.43 5.72 -9.59
N ASP A 138 1.25 4.42 -9.77
CA ASP A 138 0.73 3.51 -8.75
C ASP A 138 1.88 2.65 -8.24
N LEU A 139 2.21 2.78 -6.96
CA LEU A 139 3.32 2.06 -6.36
C LEU A 139 2.94 0.60 -6.08
N ARG A 140 3.64 -0.32 -6.73
CA ARG A 140 3.46 -1.75 -6.53
C ARG A 140 3.73 -2.12 -5.06
N SER A 141 2.74 -2.75 -4.40
CA SER A 141 2.83 -3.09 -2.98
C SER A 141 3.24 -1.92 -2.08
N GLY A 142 2.76 -0.71 -2.37
CA GLY A 142 3.20 0.53 -1.74
C GLY A 142 3.25 0.46 -0.21
N TYR A 143 2.21 -0.09 0.42
CA TYR A 143 2.19 -0.22 1.89
C TYR A 143 3.27 -1.17 2.44
N HIS A 144 3.66 -2.21 1.70
CA HIS A 144 4.74 -3.11 2.11
C HIS A 144 6.13 -2.46 2.06
N GLN A 145 6.24 -1.20 1.65
CA GLN A 145 7.50 -0.47 1.61
C GLN A 145 7.90 0.17 2.95
N LEU A 146 7.05 0.09 3.97
CA LEU A 146 7.35 0.49 5.34
C LEU A 146 7.44 -0.74 6.25
N LYS A 147 8.54 -0.86 6.99
CA LYS A 147 8.65 -1.84 8.08
C LYS A 147 7.81 -1.42 9.27
N ILE A 148 7.29 -2.39 9.99
CA ILE A 148 6.58 -2.17 11.26
C ILE A 148 7.61 -2.18 12.37
N LYS A 149 7.43 -1.32 13.38
CA LYS A 149 8.25 -1.34 14.59
C LYS A 149 8.22 -2.72 15.23
N PRO A 150 9.37 -3.26 15.69
CA PRO A 150 9.45 -4.61 16.24
C PRO A 150 8.42 -4.91 17.34
N GLU A 151 8.13 -3.94 18.21
CA GLU A 151 7.12 -4.05 19.28
C GLU A 151 5.68 -4.12 18.77
N ASP A 152 5.42 -3.65 17.56
CA ASP A 152 4.09 -3.58 16.95
C ASP A 152 3.80 -4.75 15.99
N ILE A 153 4.82 -5.47 15.54
CA ILE A 153 4.68 -6.64 14.68
C ILE A 153 3.65 -7.64 15.22
N PRO A 154 3.68 -8.04 16.51
CA PRO A 154 2.71 -8.99 17.05
C PRO A 154 1.25 -8.54 16.97
N LYS A 155 0.98 -7.21 16.92
CA LYS A 155 -0.38 -6.65 16.80
C LYS A 155 -1.00 -6.95 15.43
N THR A 156 -0.18 -7.17 14.41
CA THR A 156 -0.64 -7.46 13.04
C THR A 156 -0.97 -8.94 12.81
N ALA A 157 -0.86 -9.75 13.84
CA ALA A 157 -1.05 -11.19 13.73
C ALA A 157 -2.45 -11.54 13.18
N PHE A 158 -2.48 -12.54 12.28
CA PHE A 158 -3.70 -13.04 11.68
C PHE A 158 -3.73 -14.56 11.66
N ARG A 159 -4.93 -15.09 11.69
CA ARG A 159 -5.17 -16.53 11.83
C ARG A 159 -5.82 -17.10 10.59
N THR A 160 -5.27 -18.20 10.13
CA THR A 160 -5.81 -18.99 9.01
C THR A 160 -5.94 -20.45 9.43
N ARG A 161 -6.54 -21.27 8.58
CA ARG A 161 -6.54 -22.73 8.77
C ARG A 161 -5.13 -23.32 8.69
N TYR A 162 -4.21 -22.66 7.97
CA TYR A 162 -2.85 -23.14 7.74
C TYR A 162 -1.84 -22.69 8.79
N GLY A 163 -2.21 -21.79 9.67
CA GLY A 163 -1.36 -21.29 10.73
C GLY A 163 -1.68 -19.87 11.17
N HIS A 164 -0.83 -19.38 12.05
CA HIS A 164 -0.87 -18.05 12.63
C HIS A 164 0.37 -17.31 12.16
N TYR A 165 0.19 -16.13 11.58
CA TYR A 165 1.24 -15.35 10.95
C TYR A 165 1.13 -13.89 11.38
N GLU A 166 2.23 -13.13 11.25
CA GLU A 166 2.28 -11.70 11.51
C GLU A 166 3.07 -10.99 10.40
N PHE A 167 2.73 -9.72 10.12
CA PHE A 167 3.41 -8.92 9.12
C PHE A 167 4.64 -8.21 9.69
N LEU A 168 5.74 -8.24 8.94
CA LEU A 168 6.95 -7.46 9.21
C LEU A 168 6.90 -6.08 8.56
N VAL A 169 5.98 -5.90 7.63
CA VAL A 169 5.77 -4.66 6.86
C VAL A 169 4.34 -4.18 7.03
N MET A 170 4.14 -2.90 6.85
CA MET A 170 2.82 -2.28 6.91
C MET A 170 1.87 -2.94 5.91
N SER A 171 0.72 -3.39 6.38
CA SER A 171 -0.25 -4.12 5.57
C SER A 171 -1.51 -3.30 5.31
N PHE A 172 -2.22 -3.67 4.25
CA PHE A 172 -3.55 -3.12 3.97
C PHE A 172 -4.54 -3.41 5.12
N GLY A 173 -5.45 -2.48 5.37
CA GLY A 173 -6.51 -2.62 6.38
C GLY A 173 -6.17 -2.06 7.76
N LEU A 174 -4.93 -1.68 8.03
CA LEU A 174 -4.53 -0.95 9.23
C LEU A 174 -4.98 0.51 9.12
N THR A 175 -5.60 1.06 10.18
CA THR A 175 -6.28 2.37 10.12
C THR A 175 -5.35 3.53 9.79
N ASN A 176 -4.11 3.52 10.26
CA ASN A 176 -3.14 4.59 10.04
C ASN A 176 -2.22 4.34 8.83
N ALA A 177 -2.33 3.21 8.13
CA ALA A 177 -1.45 2.86 7.03
C ALA A 177 -1.51 3.86 5.85
N PRO A 178 -2.69 4.31 5.39
CA PRO A 178 -2.76 5.31 4.31
C PRO A 178 -2.03 6.61 4.67
N ILE A 179 -2.16 7.03 5.92
CA ILE A 179 -1.55 8.27 6.43
C ILE A 179 -0.03 8.14 6.53
N ALA A 180 0.46 7.03 7.08
CA ALA A 180 1.90 6.79 7.19
C ALA A 180 2.58 6.71 5.82
N PHE A 181 1.89 6.09 4.85
CA PHE A 181 2.38 6.02 3.49
C PHE A 181 2.41 7.39 2.81
N MET A 182 1.35 8.19 3.00
CA MET A 182 1.31 9.55 2.47
C MET A 182 2.40 10.44 3.08
N ASP A 183 2.68 10.33 4.38
CA ASP A 183 3.79 11.05 5.03
C ASP A 183 5.14 10.64 4.43
N LEU A 184 5.36 9.34 4.19
CA LEU A 184 6.55 8.84 3.51
C LEU A 184 6.71 9.47 2.12
N MET A 185 5.66 9.44 1.31
CA MET A 185 5.69 9.99 -0.05
C MET A 185 5.85 11.50 -0.05
N ASN A 186 5.23 12.22 0.88
CA ASN A 186 5.42 13.66 1.04
C ASN A 186 6.85 14.02 1.40
N ARG A 187 7.57 13.17 2.15
CA ARG A 187 9.02 13.36 2.42
C ARG A 187 9.86 13.12 1.18
N VAL A 188 9.57 12.05 0.43
CA VAL A 188 10.29 11.71 -0.81
C VAL A 188 10.15 12.83 -1.84
N TYR A 189 8.93 13.35 -2.04
CA TYR A 189 8.64 14.37 -3.04
C TYR A 189 8.63 15.80 -2.50
N LYS A 190 9.14 16.04 -1.29
CA LYS A 190 9.04 17.33 -0.57
C LYS A 190 9.39 18.55 -1.42
N GLU A 191 10.41 18.43 -2.26
CA GLU A 191 10.88 19.55 -3.09
C GLU A 191 9.97 19.83 -4.31
N TYR A 192 9.11 18.88 -4.66
CA TYR A 192 8.30 18.90 -5.88
C TYR A 192 6.80 19.04 -5.59
N LEU A 193 6.41 18.90 -4.32
CA LEU A 193 5.03 19.15 -3.88
C LEU A 193 4.63 20.58 -4.25
N ASP A 194 3.36 20.77 -4.62
CA ASP A 194 2.77 22.05 -5.05
C ASP A 194 3.38 22.66 -6.32
N LYS A 195 4.37 22.03 -6.95
CA LYS A 195 4.98 22.45 -8.20
C LYS A 195 4.49 21.63 -9.39
N PHE A 196 4.66 20.32 -9.30
CA PHE A 196 4.23 19.37 -10.35
C PHE A 196 3.94 17.96 -9.82
N VAL A 197 4.00 17.73 -8.50
CA VAL A 197 3.68 16.45 -7.85
C VAL A 197 2.57 16.66 -6.83
N ILE A 198 1.57 15.79 -6.88
CA ILE A 198 0.55 15.62 -5.85
C ILE A 198 0.64 14.20 -5.33
N VAL A 199 0.63 14.05 -4.01
CA VAL A 199 0.51 12.76 -3.31
C VAL A 199 -0.85 12.70 -2.64
N PHE A 200 -1.63 11.68 -2.96
CA PHE A 200 -2.92 11.44 -2.33
C PHE A 200 -3.10 9.97 -1.99
N ILE A 201 -2.98 9.67 -0.70
CA ILE A 201 -3.00 8.31 -0.16
C ILE A 201 -1.88 7.48 -0.80
N ASP A 202 -2.18 6.52 -1.66
CA ASP A 202 -1.25 5.64 -2.38
C ASP A 202 -1.02 6.05 -3.85
N ASP A 203 -1.65 7.13 -4.29
CA ASP A 203 -1.53 7.66 -5.65
C ASP A 203 -0.54 8.84 -5.70
N ILE A 204 0.37 8.80 -6.68
CA ILE A 204 1.25 9.91 -7.03
C ILE A 204 0.84 10.43 -8.40
N LEU A 205 0.49 11.70 -8.46
CA LEU A 205 0.09 12.37 -9.69
C LEU A 205 1.14 13.40 -10.08
N ILE A 206 1.70 13.26 -11.27
CA ILE A 206 2.58 14.27 -11.90
C ILE A 206 1.76 15.03 -12.90
N TYR A 207 1.81 16.35 -12.84
CA TYR A 207 1.03 17.25 -13.70
C TYR A 207 1.88 18.36 -14.30
N SER A 208 1.54 18.81 -15.50
CA SER A 208 2.30 19.83 -16.21
C SER A 208 1.42 20.59 -17.20
N LYS A 209 1.85 21.79 -17.59
CA LYS A 209 1.14 22.62 -18.57
C LYS A 209 1.43 22.22 -20.01
N THR A 210 2.66 21.77 -20.30
CA THR A 210 3.10 21.37 -21.64
C THR A 210 3.65 19.94 -21.65
N PRO A 211 3.65 19.25 -22.80
CA PRO A 211 4.27 17.93 -22.92
C PRO A 211 5.77 17.93 -22.64
N GLU A 212 6.49 18.99 -23.00
CA GLU A 212 7.93 19.15 -22.81
C GLU A 212 8.26 19.26 -21.33
N ASP A 213 7.52 20.11 -20.59
CA ASP A 213 7.63 20.21 -19.14
C ASP A 213 7.29 18.86 -18.48
N HIS A 214 6.26 18.17 -19.01
CA HIS A 214 5.82 16.89 -18.46
C HIS A 214 6.90 15.82 -18.58
N ALA A 215 7.59 15.74 -19.70
CA ALA A 215 8.70 14.82 -19.88
C ALA A 215 9.84 15.11 -18.90
N THR A 216 10.11 16.38 -18.59
CA THR A 216 11.11 16.79 -17.62
C THR A 216 10.69 16.44 -16.19
N HIS A 217 9.46 16.78 -15.81
CA HIS A 217 8.90 16.48 -14.48
C HIS A 217 8.84 14.99 -14.22
N LEU A 218 8.48 14.20 -15.23
CA LEU A 218 8.42 12.73 -15.11
C LEU A 218 9.81 12.13 -14.90
N ARG A 219 10.87 12.63 -15.60
CA ARG A 219 12.27 12.20 -15.36
C ARG A 219 12.78 12.55 -13.97
N ILE A 220 12.30 13.64 -13.38
CA ILE A 220 12.68 14.02 -12.02
C ILE A 220 11.99 13.13 -10.99
N ALA A 221 10.76 12.71 -11.29
CA ALA A 221 9.94 11.92 -10.37
C ALA A 221 10.31 10.43 -10.36
N LEU A 222 10.79 9.89 -11.49
CA LEU A 222 11.26 8.51 -11.66
C LEU A 222 12.72 8.37 -11.28
#